data_be1fc3e223748fc37b3617b288e6262d
#
_entry.id   be1fc3e223748fc37b3617b288e6262d
#
_cell.length_a   1.000
_cell.length_b   1.000
_cell.length_c   1.000
_cell.angle_alpha   90.00
_cell.angle_beta   90.00
_cell.angle_gamma   90.00
#
_symmetry.space_group_name_H-M   'P 1'
#
loop_
_entity.id
_entity.type
_entity.pdbx_description
1 polymer ?
#
loop_
_entity_poly.entity_id
_entity_poly.type
_entity_poly.pdbx_seq_one_letter_code
_entity_poly.pdbx_strand_id
1 'polypeptide(L)'
;MRSLQNLTTAVNFALIDNELAELLLQPESRDVLKISILDRYFPDTKSNYGSNRNDDLPSASILHESSEEYKRKIIELKSKVDENTFQEEVFIRGGLFKREIPKVYNNTCCISGMRIDATISISMVDACHIVPFSVSYDDTVTNGIALCPNLHRAFDRGLISIDENFKVLVSNKFKEQESHYNIGYFRNQQIILPNHSADFPLKENLEWHRQNIFKE
;
A
#
# COMPACT_ATOMS: atom_id res chain seq x y z
N MET A 1 6.47 -9.48 -22.33
CA MET A 1 7.60 -8.91 -21.57
C MET A 1 8.83 -9.79 -21.79
N ARG A 2 9.92 -9.25 -22.28
CA ARG A 2 11.17 -10.01 -22.39
C ARG A 2 11.77 -10.09 -21.00
N SER A 3 12.01 -11.29 -20.48
CA SER A 3 12.51 -11.49 -19.12
C SER A 3 13.96 -11.06 -18.96
N LEU A 4 14.38 -10.74 -17.73
CA LEU A 4 15.78 -10.44 -17.38
C LEU A 4 16.70 -11.61 -17.81
N GLN A 5 16.22 -12.85 -17.75
CA GLN A 5 16.91 -14.05 -18.20
C GLN A 5 17.27 -14.01 -19.70
N ASN A 6 16.38 -13.50 -20.55
CA ASN A 6 16.69 -13.33 -21.99
C ASN A 6 17.72 -12.24 -22.24
N LEU A 7 17.79 -11.23 -21.38
CA LEU A 7 18.81 -10.19 -21.47
C LEU A 7 20.19 -10.74 -21.09
N THR A 8 20.30 -11.51 -20.01
CA THR A 8 21.57 -12.10 -19.55
C THR A 8 22.11 -13.20 -20.45
N THR A 9 21.28 -13.82 -21.29
CA THR A 9 21.74 -14.75 -22.33
C THR A 9 22.23 -14.04 -23.60
N ALA A 10 21.77 -12.81 -23.85
CA ALA A 10 22.12 -12.05 -25.05
C ALA A 10 23.25 -11.04 -24.81
N VAL A 11 23.53 -10.65 -23.55
CA VAL A 11 24.50 -9.60 -23.17
C VAL A 11 25.48 -10.17 -22.15
N ASN A 12 26.75 -10.27 -22.55
CA ASN A 12 27.80 -10.77 -21.66
C ASN A 12 28.31 -9.72 -20.68
N PHE A 13 28.26 -8.43 -21.06
CA PHE A 13 28.63 -7.31 -20.20
C PHE A 13 27.93 -6.03 -20.67
N ALA A 14 27.79 -5.09 -19.76
CA ALA A 14 27.39 -3.72 -20.06
C ALA A 14 28.47 -2.77 -19.52
N LEU A 15 28.83 -1.74 -20.31
CA LEU A 15 29.70 -0.66 -19.86
C LEU A 15 28.80 0.49 -19.37
N ILE A 16 29.17 1.04 -18.24
CA ILE A 16 28.62 2.27 -17.71
C ILE A 16 29.65 3.37 -17.93
N ASP A 17 29.19 4.52 -18.39
CA ASP A 17 30.03 5.70 -18.52
C ASP A 17 30.67 6.06 -17.16
N ASN A 18 31.96 6.50 -17.17
CA ASN A 18 32.70 6.75 -15.94
C ASN A 18 32.05 7.88 -15.10
N GLU A 19 31.55 8.95 -15.74
CA GLU A 19 30.90 10.06 -15.03
C GLU A 19 29.60 9.58 -14.39
N LEU A 20 28.83 8.73 -15.09
CA LEU A 20 27.63 8.10 -14.53
C LEU A 20 27.98 7.15 -13.39
N ALA A 21 29.07 6.39 -13.50
CA ALA A 21 29.55 5.51 -12.43
C ALA A 21 29.90 6.30 -11.16
N GLU A 22 30.59 7.44 -11.30
CA GLU A 22 30.93 8.34 -10.20
C GLU A 22 29.65 8.93 -9.54
N LEU A 23 28.68 9.37 -10.34
CA LEU A 23 27.39 9.85 -9.85
C LEU A 23 26.65 8.74 -9.07
N LEU A 24 26.71 7.50 -9.55
CA LEU A 24 26.07 6.37 -8.88
C LEU A 24 26.73 5.96 -7.54
N LEU A 25 27.95 6.41 -7.26
CA LEU A 25 28.59 6.23 -5.94
C LEU A 25 27.98 7.16 -4.88
N GLN A 26 27.37 8.27 -5.28
CA GLN A 26 26.77 9.24 -4.38
C GLN A 26 25.29 8.88 -4.12
N PRO A 27 24.87 8.72 -2.85
CA PRO A 27 23.48 8.37 -2.51
C PRO A 27 22.45 9.34 -3.10
N GLU A 28 22.69 10.64 -2.99
CA GLU A 28 21.80 11.70 -3.46
C GLU A 28 21.60 11.64 -4.97
N SER A 29 22.68 11.43 -5.71
CA SER A 29 22.65 11.31 -7.18
C SER A 29 21.88 10.06 -7.63
N ARG A 30 22.02 8.94 -6.90
CA ARG A 30 21.24 7.71 -7.16
C ARG A 30 19.76 7.96 -7.00
N ASP A 31 19.34 8.69 -5.98
CA ASP A 31 17.92 8.98 -5.72
C ASP A 31 17.34 9.88 -6.83
N VAL A 32 18.07 10.91 -7.24
CA VAL A 32 17.67 11.78 -8.36
C VAL A 32 17.53 10.97 -9.66
N LEU A 33 18.54 10.14 -9.99
CA LEU A 33 18.50 9.30 -11.18
C LEU A 33 17.36 8.27 -11.13
N LYS A 34 17.14 7.64 -9.98
CA LYS A 34 16.04 6.71 -9.77
C LYS A 34 14.68 7.39 -9.99
N ILE A 35 14.46 8.56 -9.40
CA ILE A 35 13.23 9.34 -9.59
C ILE A 35 13.05 9.69 -11.06
N SER A 36 14.09 10.18 -11.72
CA SER A 36 14.05 10.56 -13.14
C SER A 36 13.71 9.38 -14.06
N ILE A 37 14.24 8.20 -13.77
CA ILE A 37 13.92 6.96 -14.51
C ILE A 37 12.47 6.55 -14.26
N LEU A 38 12.03 6.59 -13.00
CA LEU A 38 10.66 6.25 -12.64
C LEU A 38 9.66 7.19 -13.31
N ASP A 39 9.90 8.49 -13.29
CA ASP A 39 9.03 9.48 -13.92
C ASP A 39 8.92 9.29 -15.43
N ARG A 40 10.04 8.98 -16.08
CA ARG A 40 10.10 8.89 -17.54
C ARG A 40 9.56 7.57 -18.08
N TYR A 41 9.83 6.46 -17.41
CA TYR A 41 9.58 5.11 -17.95
C TYR A 41 8.57 4.30 -17.17
N PHE A 42 8.27 4.70 -15.94
CA PHE A 42 7.37 3.95 -15.04
C PHE A 42 6.42 4.88 -14.26
N PRO A 43 5.73 5.83 -14.92
CA PRO A 43 4.89 6.81 -14.24
C PRO A 43 3.80 6.14 -13.39
N ASP A 44 3.19 5.06 -13.91
CA ASP A 44 2.11 4.34 -13.23
C ASP A 44 2.56 3.52 -12.01
N THR A 45 3.87 3.24 -11.91
CA THR A 45 4.47 2.46 -10.81
C THR A 45 5.33 3.27 -9.88
N LYS A 46 5.52 4.57 -10.16
CA LYS A 46 6.32 5.50 -9.34
C LYS A 46 5.91 5.44 -7.86
N SER A 47 4.63 5.33 -7.58
CA SER A 47 4.07 5.21 -6.22
C SER A 47 4.59 4.00 -5.42
N ASN A 48 5.18 3.00 -6.09
CA ASN A 48 5.73 1.81 -5.44
C ASN A 48 7.18 1.98 -4.95
N TYR A 49 7.83 3.07 -5.35
CA TYR A 49 9.24 3.32 -5.08
C TYR A 49 9.39 4.58 -4.22
N GLY A 50 9.16 4.46 -2.92
CA GLY A 50 9.43 5.55 -1.97
C GLY A 50 10.91 5.95 -1.98
N SER A 51 11.19 7.26 -1.95
CA SER A 51 12.56 7.77 -1.81
C SER A 51 13.17 7.34 -0.47
N ASN A 52 14.42 6.86 -0.50
CA ASN A 52 15.23 6.60 0.71
C ASN A 52 15.83 7.91 1.28
N ARG A 53 15.06 8.98 1.37
CA ARG A 53 15.51 10.16 2.11
C ARG A 53 15.37 9.86 3.60
N ASN A 54 16.46 9.50 4.24
CA ASN A 54 16.48 9.11 5.66
C ASN A 54 16.46 10.30 6.63
N ASP A 55 16.59 11.55 6.18
CA ASP A 55 16.87 12.68 7.09
C ASP A 55 15.72 13.69 7.29
N ASP A 56 14.63 13.65 6.47
CA ASP A 56 13.46 14.53 6.63
C ASP A 56 12.12 13.84 6.38
N LEU A 57 12.09 12.50 6.34
CA LEU A 57 10.83 11.78 6.18
C LEU A 57 10.01 11.91 7.46
N PRO A 58 8.69 12.19 7.35
CA PRO A 58 7.79 12.04 8.48
C PRO A 58 8.02 10.65 9.08
N SER A 59 8.28 10.58 10.37
CA SER A 59 8.47 9.31 11.07
C SER A 59 7.22 8.44 10.83
N ALA A 60 7.40 7.12 10.68
CA ALA A 60 6.27 6.21 10.59
C ALA A 60 5.28 6.36 11.77
N SER A 61 5.74 6.94 12.89
CA SER A 61 4.91 7.29 14.05
C SER A 61 3.71 8.17 13.71
N ILE A 62 3.78 8.99 12.65
CA ILE A 62 2.64 9.83 12.24
C ILE A 62 1.43 9.01 11.79
N LEU A 63 1.65 7.78 11.31
CA LEU A 63 0.58 6.88 10.89
C LEU A 63 -0.13 6.22 12.06
N HIS A 64 0.44 6.30 13.27
CA HIS A 64 -0.14 5.79 14.52
C HIS A 64 -0.83 6.90 15.34
N GLU A 65 -0.95 8.10 14.78
CA GLU A 65 -1.76 9.17 15.37
C GLU A 65 -3.25 8.87 15.22
N SER A 66 -4.10 9.64 15.92
CA SER A 66 -5.53 9.55 15.69
C SER A 66 -5.89 10.04 14.29
N SER A 67 -6.90 9.43 13.66
CA SER A 67 -7.38 9.78 12.33
C SER A 67 -7.75 11.28 12.24
N GLU A 68 -8.39 11.83 13.28
CA GLU A 68 -8.78 13.24 13.33
C GLU A 68 -7.56 14.18 13.35
N GLU A 69 -6.55 13.85 14.14
CA GLU A 69 -5.33 14.66 14.23
C GLU A 69 -4.55 14.60 12.93
N TYR A 70 -4.41 13.42 12.35
CA TYR A 70 -3.77 13.21 11.06
C TYR A 70 -4.44 14.02 9.95
N LYS A 71 -5.76 13.90 9.79
CA LYS A 71 -6.56 14.66 8.80
C LYS A 71 -6.42 16.17 8.97
N ARG A 72 -6.46 16.65 10.20
CA ARG A 72 -6.25 18.07 10.48
C ARG A 72 -4.89 18.55 9.99
N LYS A 73 -3.81 17.80 10.25
CA LYS A 73 -2.46 18.13 9.79
C LYS A 73 -2.36 18.13 8.26
N ILE A 74 -3.00 17.19 7.58
CA ILE A 74 -3.02 17.13 6.11
C ILE A 74 -3.77 18.34 5.51
N ILE A 75 -4.92 18.69 6.07
CA ILE A 75 -5.70 19.86 5.61
C ILE A 75 -4.92 21.14 5.86
N GLU A 76 -4.29 21.28 7.02
CA GLU A 76 -3.44 22.42 7.34
C GLU A 76 -2.23 22.51 6.39
N LEU A 77 -1.56 21.41 6.11
CA LEU A 77 -0.48 21.34 5.13
C LEU A 77 -0.96 21.83 3.76
N LYS A 78 -2.08 21.30 3.26
CA LYS A 78 -2.68 21.70 1.98
C LYS A 78 -2.95 23.21 1.90
N SER A 79 -3.27 23.86 3.01
CA SER A 79 -3.50 25.30 3.05
C SER A 79 -2.23 26.15 3.05
N LYS A 80 -1.08 25.56 3.39
CA LYS A 80 0.19 26.26 3.60
C LYS A 80 1.18 26.13 2.44
N VAL A 81 1.04 25.10 1.62
CA VAL A 81 1.97 24.80 0.54
C VAL A 81 1.28 24.88 -0.82
N ASP A 82 2.06 25.04 -1.89
CA ASP A 82 1.55 24.93 -3.25
C ASP A 82 1.16 23.49 -3.60
N GLU A 83 0.40 23.30 -4.68
CA GLU A 83 -0.15 22.01 -5.08
C GLU A 83 0.96 20.96 -5.36
N ASN A 84 2.09 21.36 -5.96
CA ASN A 84 3.18 20.41 -6.27
C ASN A 84 3.82 19.89 -4.98
N THR A 85 4.13 20.79 -4.06
CA THR A 85 4.69 20.44 -2.74
C THR A 85 3.70 19.56 -1.95
N PHE A 86 2.39 19.87 -2.03
CA PHE A 86 1.37 19.04 -1.39
C PHE A 86 1.34 17.63 -1.99
N GLN A 87 1.39 17.48 -3.31
CA GLN A 87 1.40 16.18 -3.98
C GLN A 87 2.67 15.36 -3.64
N GLU A 88 3.83 16.01 -3.51
CA GLU A 88 5.06 15.35 -3.05
C GLU A 88 4.91 14.79 -1.63
N GLU A 89 4.37 15.58 -0.71
CA GLU A 89 4.14 15.16 0.67
C GLU A 89 3.13 14.00 0.75
N VAL A 90 2.04 14.07 0.00
CA VAL A 90 1.05 12.99 -0.12
C VAL A 90 1.70 11.71 -0.65
N PHE A 91 2.56 11.85 -1.67
CA PHE A 91 3.29 10.70 -2.23
C PHE A 91 4.21 10.04 -1.19
N ILE A 92 4.96 10.84 -0.43
CA ILE A 92 5.86 10.34 0.62
C ILE A 92 5.05 9.60 1.71
N ARG A 93 3.95 10.18 2.18
CA ARG A 93 3.08 9.60 3.21
C ARG A 93 2.41 8.31 2.74
N GLY A 94 1.90 8.29 1.51
CA GLY A 94 1.37 7.08 0.89
C GLY A 94 2.42 5.96 0.76
N GLY A 95 3.70 6.34 0.54
CA GLY A 95 4.83 5.41 0.58
C GLY A 95 5.09 4.82 1.97
N LEU A 96 4.91 5.64 3.03
CA LEU A 96 4.99 5.17 4.42
C LEU A 96 3.85 4.20 4.74
N PHE A 97 2.61 4.55 4.40
CA PHE A 97 1.43 3.70 4.58
C PHE A 97 1.63 2.32 3.92
N LYS A 98 2.07 2.30 2.66
CA LYS A 98 2.34 1.05 1.94
C LYS A 98 3.37 0.15 2.60
N ARG A 99 4.33 0.71 3.32
CA ARG A 99 5.36 -0.04 4.04
C ARG A 99 4.95 -0.44 5.44
N GLU A 100 4.15 0.39 6.11
CA GLU A 100 3.80 0.19 7.52
C GLU A 100 2.65 -0.80 7.68
N ILE A 101 1.58 -0.71 6.88
CA ILE A 101 0.44 -1.62 6.99
C ILE A 101 0.83 -3.10 6.92
N PRO A 102 1.65 -3.57 5.93
CA PRO A 102 2.10 -4.96 5.95
C PRO A 102 2.82 -5.36 7.23
N LYS A 103 3.65 -4.48 7.81
CA LYS A 103 4.37 -4.77 9.07
C LYS A 103 3.42 -4.90 10.25
N VAL A 104 2.44 -4.00 10.38
CA VAL A 104 1.43 -4.02 11.43
C VAL A 104 0.67 -5.36 11.43
N TYR A 105 0.45 -5.93 10.26
CA TYR A 105 -0.15 -7.25 10.05
C TYR A 105 0.88 -8.39 9.94
N ASN A 106 2.15 -8.15 10.34
CA ASN A 106 3.21 -9.15 10.26
C ASN A 106 3.35 -9.79 8.87
N ASN A 107 3.25 -8.98 7.81
CA ASN A 107 3.26 -9.37 6.40
C ASN A 107 2.23 -10.47 6.04
N THR A 108 1.10 -10.48 6.73
CA THR A 108 0.04 -11.49 6.60
C THR A 108 -1.22 -10.85 6.04
N CYS A 109 -1.83 -11.48 5.05
CA CYS A 109 -3.17 -11.08 4.58
C CYS A 109 -4.19 -11.29 5.69
N CYS A 110 -4.88 -10.22 6.10
CA CYS A 110 -5.80 -10.29 7.24
C CYS A 110 -7.02 -11.20 7.00
N ILE A 111 -7.37 -11.49 5.75
CA ILE A 111 -8.51 -12.35 5.41
C ILE A 111 -8.07 -13.79 5.17
N SER A 112 -7.09 -14.02 4.29
CA SER A 112 -6.69 -15.38 3.89
C SER A 112 -5.64 -16.01 4.78
N GLY A 113 -4.98 -15.24 5.63
CA GLY A 113 -3.81 -15.71 6.39
C GLY A 113 -2.57 -15.94 5.52
N MET A 114 -2.62 -15.59 4.23
CA MET A 114 -1.47 -15.77 3.35
C MET A 114 -0.29 -14.93 3.82
N ARG A 115 0.83 -15.61 4.04
CA ARG A 115 2.11 -15.02 4.39
C ARG A 115 3.23 -15.79 3.67
N ILE A 116 4.19 -15.06 3.13
CA ILE A 116 5.39 -15.66 2.55
C ILE A 116 6.60 -15.11 3.30
N ASP A 117 7.29 -16.01 3.98
CA ASP A 117 8.57 -15.72 4.62
C ASP A 117 9.68 -16.13 3.65
N ALA A 118 10.34 -15.15 3.05
CA ALA A 118 11.44 -15.38 2.12
C ALA A 118 12.76 -14.86 2.70
N THR A 119 13.88 -15.44 2.24
CA THR A 119 15.23 -14.95 2.59
C THR A 119 15.54 -13.55 2.04
N ILE A 120 14.74 -13.09 1.10
CA ILE A 120 14.75 -11.73 0.56
C ILE A 120 13.50 -11.00 1.06
N SER A 121 13.61 -9.69 1.24
CA SER A 121 12.53 -8.83 1.75
C SER A 121 11.42 -8.68 0.70
N ILE A 122 10.58 -9.72 0.57
CA ILE A 122 9.42 -9.74 -0.33
C ILE A 122 8.16 -9.82 0.52
N SER A 123 7.24 -8.90 0.30
CA SER A 123 5.87 -8.99 0.81
C SER A 123 4.92 -9.37 -0.32
N MET A 124 4.00 -10.29 -0.07
CA MET A 124 2.92 -10.67 -0.98
C MET A 124 1.58 -10.09 -0.54
N VAL A 125 1.60 -9.14 0.36
CA VAL A 125 0.42 -8.39 0.78
C VAL A 125 0.61 -6.90 0.49
N ASP A 126 -0.47 -6.27 0.09
CA ASP A 126 -0.58 -4.85 -0.18
C ASP A 126 -1.22 -4.14 1.02
N ALA A 127 -0.86 -2.88 1.21
CA ALA A 127 -1.61 -1.97 2.07
C ALA A 127 -2.87 -1.50 1.34
N CYS A 128 -4.03 -1.80 1.91
CA CYS A 128 -5.33 -1.42 1.37
C CYS A 128 -5.95 -0.36 2.27
N HIS A 129 -6.32 0.80 1.71
CA HIS A 129 -7.14 1.78 2.42
C HIS A 129 -8.57 1.27 2.56
N ILE A 130 -9.14 1.41 3.76
CA ILE A 130 -10.55 1.11 3.99
C ILE A 130 -11.42 2.20 3.40
N VAL A 131 -11.11 3.46 3.72
CA VAL A 131 -11.66 4.64 3.06
C VAL A 131 -10.57 5.22 2.16
N PRO A 132 -10.78 5.34 0.84
CA PRO A 132 -9.75 5.84 -0.08
C PRO A 132 -9.17 7.18 0.38
N PHE A 133 -7.85 7.36 0.24
CA PHE A 133 -7.17 8.59 0.64
C PHE A 133 -7.78 9.84 -0.04
N SER A 134 -8.17 9.75 -1.30
CA SER A 134 -8.80 10.85 -2.04
C SER A 134 -10.11 11.35 -1.41
N VAL A 135 -10.74 10.53 -0.57
CA VAL A 135 -11.97 10.88 0.16
C VAL A 135 -11.67 11.30 1.58
N SER A 136 -10.79 10.55 2.27
CA SER A 136 -10.57 10.69 3.71
C SER A 136 -9.40 11.59 4.09
N TYR A 137 -8.40 11.74 3.22
CA TYR A 137 -7.09 12.31 3.54
C TYR A 137 -6.42 11.60 4.73
N ASP A 138 -6.61 10.28 4.85
CA ASP A 138 -6.22 9.50 6.01
C ASP A 138 -5.33 8.31 5.63
N ASP A 139 -4.04 8.40 5.95
CA ASP A 139 -3.06 7.31 5.82
C ASP A 139 -2.74 6.66 7.18
N THR A 140 -3.56 6.89 8.21
CA THR A 140 -3.32 6.24 9.51
C THR A 140 -3.49 4.72 9.43
N VAL A 141 -2.81 4.01 10.34
CA VAL A 141 -2.88 2.55 10.43
C VAL A 141 -4.33 2.09 10.60
N THR A 142 -5.14 2.84 11.32
CA THR A 142 -6.55 2.53 11.59
C THR A 142 -7.45 2.64 10.36
N ASN A 143 -6.97 3.26 9.27
CA ASN A 143 -7.63 3.27 7.96
C ASN A 143 -7.03 2.25 6.98
N GLY A 144 -6.22 1.31 7.47
CA GLY A 144 -5.49 0.35 6.65
C GLY A 144 -5.73 -1.10 7.03
N ILE A 145 -5.73 -1.97 6.02
CA ILE A 145 -5.69 -3.44 6.18
C ILE A 145 -4.69 -4.05 5.21
N ALA A 146 -4.04 -5.15 5.60
CA ALA A 146 -3.13 -5.88 4.72
C ALA A 146 -3.88 -6.99 3.99
N LEU A 147 -3.86 -6.96 2.67
CA LEU A 147 -4.55 -7.91 1.81
C LEU A 147 -3.63 -8.46 0.72
N CYS A 148 -3.77 -9.74 0.37
CA CYS A 148 -3.17 -10.23 -0.86
C CYS A 148 -3.82 -9.56 -2.09
N PRO A 149 -3.13 -9.44 -3.24
CA PRO A 149 -3.59 -8.64 -4.38
C PRO A 149 -5.00 -8.98 -4.88
N ASN A 150 -5.39 -10.25 -4.84
CA ASN A 150 -6.72 -10.66 -5.29
C ASN A 150 -7.82 -10.17 -4.35
N LEU A 151 -7.60 -10.27 -3.03
CA LEU A 151 -8.56 -9.80 -2.02
C LEU A 151 -8.56 -8.28 -1.92
N HIS A 152 -7.42 -7.61 -2.12
CA HIS A 152 -7.35 -6.16 -2.24
C HIS A 152 -8.28 -5.67 -3.38
N ARG A 153 -8.13 -6.25 -4.57
CA ARG A 153 -9.02 -5.91 -5.70
C ARG A 153 -10.48 -6.24 -5.43
N ALA A 154 -10.76 -7.33 -4.72
CA ALA A 154 -12.14 -7.68 -4.37
C ALA A 154 -12.74 -6.68 -3.39
N PHE A 155 -11.96 -6.19 -2.43
CA PHE A 155 -12.34 -5.17 -1.47
C PHE A 155 -12.62 -3.83 -2.16
N ASP A 156 -11.68 -3.33 -2.95
CA ASP A 156 -11.82 -2.05 -3.69
C ASP A 156 -13.04 -2.04 -4.64
N ARG A 157 -13.42 -3.23 -5.14
CA ARG A 157 -14.57 -3.37 -6.05
C ARG A 157 -15.88 -3.67 -5.33
N GLY A 158 -15.87 -3.75 -4.02
CA GLY A 158 -17.04 -4.01 -3.19
C GLY A 158 -17.59 -5.44 -3.33
N LEU A 159 -16.76 -6.39 -3.75
CA LEU A 159 -17.13 -7.81 -3.76
C LEU A 159 -17.04 -8.44 -2.38
N ILE A 160 -16.19 -7.87 -1.52
CA ILE A 160 -16.07 -8.20 -0.11
C ILE A 160 -16.06 -6.92 0.73
N SER A 161 -16.42 -7.06 1.99
CA SER A 161 -16.29 -6.04 3.02
C SER A 161 -16.03 -6.70 4.38
N ILE A 162 -16.01 -5.90 5.45
CA ILE A 162 -15.81 -6.37 6.81
C ILE A 162 -16.92 -5.77 7.69
N ASP A 163 -17.54 -6.58 8.54
CA ASP A 163 -18.59 -6.13 9.45
C ASP A 163 -18.04 -5.48 10.74
N GLU A 164 -18.90 -5.00 11.60
CA GLU A 164 -18.59 -4.37 12.89
C GLU A 164 -17.94 -5.33 13.91
N ASN A 165 -18.03 -6.65 13.66
CA ASN A 165 -17.41 -7.71 14.45
C ASN A 165 -16.12 -8.22 13.81
N PHE A 166 -15.57 -7.52 12.79
CA PHE A 166 -14.40 -7.90 12.03
C PHE A 166 -14.55 -9.24 11.29
N LYS A 167 -15.75 -9.55 10.79
CA LYS A 167 -16.00 -10.71 9.94
C LYS A 167 -16.15 -10.31 8.48
N VAL A 168 -15.69 -11.17 7.61
CA VAL A 168 -15.75 -10.95 6.16
C VAL A 168 -17.19 -11.07 5.67
N LEU A 169 -17.66 -10.04 4.98
CA LEU A 169 -18.85 -10.03 4.17
C LEU A 169 -18.47 -10.32 2.72
N VAL A 170 -19.27 -11.16 2.06
CA VAL A 170 -19.09 -11.47 0.63
C VAL A 170 -20.37 -11.12 -0.09
N SER A 171 -20.28 -10.29 -1.13
CA SER A 171 -21.42 -9.88 -1.95
C SER A 171 -22.15 -11.08 -2.55
N ASN A 172 -23.44 -10.92 -2.76
CA ASN A 172 -24.29 -11.86 -3.50
C ASN A 172 -24.48 -11.47 -4.97
N LYS A 173 -23.88 -10.35 -5.42
CA LYS A 173 -24.03 -9.79 -6.79
C LYS A 173 -23.10 -10.43 -7.81
N PHE A 174 -22.29 -11.42 -7.43
CA PHE A 174 -21.43 -12.15 -8.37
C PHE A 174 -21.55 -13.66 -8.17
N LYS A 175 -21.16 -14.41 -9.19
CA LYS A 175 -21.04 -15.87 -9.14
C LYS A 175 -19.59 -16.24 -9.42
N GLU A 176 -19.03 -17.10 -8.59
CA GLU A 176 -17.72 -17.68 -8.82
C GLU A 176 -17.86 -18.98 -9.58
N GLN A 177 -16.92 -19.23 -10.49
CA GLN A 177 -16.74 -20.55 -11.06
C GLN A 177 -15.98 -21.41 -10.04
N GLU A 178 -16.29 -22.71 -10.03
CA GLU A 178 -15.60 -23.64 -9.14
C GLU A 178 -14.08 -23.64 -9.42
N SER A 179 -13.29 -23.37 -8.39
CA SER A 179 -11.83 -23.31 -8.47
C SER A 179 -11.21 -23.56 -7.09
N HIS A 180 -9.90 -23.79 -7.07
CA HIS A 180 -9.16 -23.91 -5.82
C HIS A 180 -9.05 -22.58 -5.04
N TYR A 181 -9.34 -21.46 -5.67
CA TYR A 181 -9.39 -20.15 -5.05
C TYR A 181 -10.79 -19.57 -5.24
N ASN A 182 -11.52 -19.43 -4.13
CA ASN A 182 -12.90 -18.95 -4.12
C ASN A 182 -13.05 -17.94 -2.97
N ILE A 183 -13.51 -16.73 -3.30
CA ILE A 183 -13.74 -15.65 -2.33
C ILE A 183 -14.83 -16.04 -1.34
N GLY A 184 -15.82 -16.80 -1.80
CA GLY A 184 -16.94 -17.28 -1.00
C GLY A 184 -16.53 -18.06 0.26
N TYR A 185 -15.35 -18.69 0.24
CA TYR A 185 -14.82 -19.41 1.41
C TYR A 185 -14.55 -18.52 2.62
N PHE A 186 -14.33 -17.24 2.40
CA PHE A 186 -14.04 -16.29 3.49
C PHE A 186 -15.29 -15.73 4.17
N ARG A 187 -16.48 -16.02 3.66
CA ARG A 187 -17.74 -15.51 4.21
C ARG A 187 -17.87 -15.84 5.70
N ASN A 188 -18.15 -14.81 6.50
CA ASN A 188 -18.30 -14.89 7.96
C ASN A 188 -17.05 -15.33 8.74
N GLN A 189 -15.89 -15.46 8.08
CA GLN A 189 -14.64 -15.72 8.79
C GLN A 189 -14.16 -14.46 9.49
N GLN A 190 -13.59 -14.63 10.67
CA GLN A 190 -12.94 -13.56 11.42
C GLN A 190 -11.65 -13.16 10.72
N ILE A 191 -11.42 -11.86 10.52
CA ILE A 191 -10.12 -11.39 10.02
C ILE A 191 -9.06 -11.48 11.11
N ILE A 192 -7.79 -11.59 10.69
CA ILE A 192 -6.64 -11.43 11.57
C ILE A 192 -6.49 -9.95 11.88
N LEU A 193 -6.48 -9.61 13.16
CA LEU A 193 -6.29 -8.25 13.63
C LEU A 193 -4.80 -8.00 13.96
N PRO A 194 -4.34 -6.75 13.96
CA PRO A 194 -3.05 -6.36 14.49
C PRO A 194 -2.85 -6.81 15.95
N ASN A 195 -1.58 -6.90 16.39
CA ASN A 195 -1.26 -7.30 17.76
C ASN A 195 -1.68 -6.26 18.81
N HIS A 196 -1.70 -4.99 18.44
CA HIS A 196 -2.06 -3.88 19.32
C HIS A 196 -3.46 -3.37 18.95
N SER A 197 -4.33 -3.27 19.94
CA SER A 197 -5.71 -2.80 19.71
C SER A 197 -5.80 -1.35 19.23
N ALA A 198 -4.79 -0.53 19.48
CA ALA A 198 -4.68 0.82 18.96
C ALA A 198 -4.55 0.86 17.42
N ASP A 199 -4.07 -0.23 16.81
CA ASP A 199 -3.87 -0.37 15.37
C ASP A 199 -5.07 -1.06 14.67
N PHE A 200 -6.13 -1.35 15.39
CA PHE A 200 -7.30 -2.00 14.78
C PHE A 200 -7.99 -1.08 13.78
N PRO A 201 -8.51 -1.62 12.68
CA PRO A 201 -9.36 -0.87 11.77
C PRO A 201 -10.49 -0.15 12.50
N LEU A 202 -10.66 1.14 12.23
CA LEU A 202 -11.78 1.90 12.80
C LEU A 202 -13.11 1.35 12.27
N LYS A 203 -14.06 1.12 13.18
CA LYS A 203 -15.39 0.62 12.83
C LYS A 203 -16.14 1.58 11.91
N GLU A 204 -15.95 2.88 12.09
CA GLU A 204 -16.51 3.94 11.28
C GLU A 204 -16.00 3.87 9.83
N ASN A 205 -14.72 3.54 9.63
CA ASN A 205 -14.13 3.35 8.29
C ASN A 205 -14.70 2.09 7.62
N LEU A 206 -14.84 0.99 8.38
CA LEU A 206 -15.47 -0.24 7.90
C LEU A 206 -16.95 -0.01 7.54
N GLU A 207 -17.67 0.75 8.34
CA GLU A 207 -19.05 1.13 8.06
C GLU A 207 -19.15 1.97 6.79
N TRP A 208 -18.26 2.97 6.66
CA TRP A 208 -18.19 3.78 5.44
C TRP A 208 -17.99 2.90 4.20
N HIS A 209 -17.07 1.92 4.25
CA HIS A 209 -16.82 1.00 3.14
C HIS A 209 -18.06 0.18 2.81
N ARG A 210 -18.77 -0.34 3.82
CA ARG A 210 -20.03 -1.07 3.61
C ARG A 210 -21.10 -0.21 2.92
N GLN A 211 -21.22 1.04 3.31
CA GLN A 211 -22.25 1.95 2.79
C GLN A 211 -21.92 2.50 1.39
N ASN A 212 -20.65 2.68 1.05
CA ASN A 212 -20.26 3.42 -0.17
C ASN A 212 -19.63 2.54 -1.25
N ILE A 213 -19.00 1.42 -0.89
CA ILE A 213 -18.24 0.57 -1.83
C ILE A 213 -18.85 -0.81 -1.96
N PHE A 214 -19.24 -1.45 -0.85
CA PHE A 214 -19.72 -2.82 -0.84
C PHE A 214 -21.03 -2.97 -1.63
N LYS A 215 -21.11 -4.03 -2.41
CA LYS A 215 -22.26 -4.36 -3.27
C LYS A 215 -23.06 -5.47 -2.61
N GLU A 216 -24.04 -5.09 -1.84
CA GLU A 216 -24.95 -6.00 -1.17
C GLU A 216 -25.94 -6.70 -2.11
#